data_a1a0750c69dd7e03084985f4b84d6367
#
_entry.id   a1a0750c69dd7e03084985f4b84d6367
#
_cell.length_a   1.000
_cell.length_b   1.000
_cell.length_c   1.000
_cell.angle_alpha   90.00
_cell.angle_beta   90.00
_cell.angle_gamma   90.00
#
_symmetry.space_group_name_H-M   'P 1'
#
loop_
_entity.id
_entity.type
_entity.pdbx_description
1 polymer ?
#
loop_
_entity_poly.entity_id
_entity_poly.type
_entity_poly.pdbx_seq_one_letter_code
_entity_poly.pdbx_strand_id
1 'polypeptide(L)'
;MNGGWTDRDDERSSDTVEIASILVRARPEHLDEAARAIEALPGAQIYSRDPKGKLVVVIEAADTGSVGATLNVISSLPHVLTASLVFQGTDG
;
A
#
# COMPACT_ATOMS: atom_id res chain seq x y z
N MET A 1 27.21 -23.46 14.24
CA MET A 1 26.59 -22.91 14.00
C MET A 1 26.27 -22.18 13.30
N ASN A 2 26.39 -22.42 13.03
CA ASN A 2 26.10 -21.65 12.33
C ASN A 2 25.03 -21.45 11.76
N GLY A 3 24.84 -22.00 11.49
CA GLY A 3 23.61 -21.97 10.73
C GLY A 3 22.54 -21.19 11.37
N GLY A 4 22.45 -21.27 12.67
CA GLY A 4 21.42 -20.56 13.41
C GLY A 4 21.40 -19.07 13.17
N TRP A 5 22.54 -18.47 13.04
CA TRP A 5 22.55 -17.02 12.85
C TRP A 5 22.08 -16.63 11.46
N THR A 6 22.24 -17.50 10.50
CA THR A 6 21.68 -17.26 9.19
C THR A 6 20.16 -17.20 9.25
N ASP A 7 19.59 -18.13 10.01
CA ASP A 7 18.16 -18.14 10.17
C ASP A 7 17.66 -16.87 10.85
N ARG A 8 18.43 -16.36 11.79
CA ARG A 8 18.05 -15.12 12.45
C ARG A 8 18.00 -13.95 11.48
N ASP A 9 18.90 -13.92 10.52
CA ASP A 9 18.86 -12.88 9.51
C ASP A 9 17.56 -12.94 8.72
N ASP A 10 17.14 -14.13 8.38
CA ASP A 10 15.88 -14.30 7.68
C ASP A 10 14.71 -13.86 8.54
N GLU A 11 14.77 -14.18 9.82
CA GLU A 11 13.72 -13.78 10.74
C GLU A 11 13.62 -12.27 10.86
N ARG A 12 14.75 -11.60 10.92
CA ARG A 12 14.72 -10.14 10.98
C ARG A 12 14.12 -9.54 9.72
N SER A 13 14.44 -10.13 8.59
CA SER A 13 13.86 -9.68 7.34
C SER A 13 12.34 -9.81 7.35
N SER A 14 11.84 -10.89 7.93
CA SER A 14 10.39 -11.09 7.99
C SER A 14 9.72 -10.17 9.00
N ASP A 15 10.49 -9.60 9.94
CA ASP A 15 9.94 -8.67 10.91
C ASP A 15 9.84 -7.25 10.38
N THR A 16 10.50 -6.96 9.27
CA THR A 16 10.44 -5.63 8.69
C THR A 16 9.33 -5.58 7.67
N VAL A 17 8.74 -4.40 7.54
CA VAL A 17 7.71 -4.18 6.54
C VAL A 17 8.06 -2.93 5.73
N GLU A 18 7.64 -2.95 4.48
CA GLU A 18 7.67 -1.76 3.65
C GLU A 18 6.38 -1.00 3.86
N ILE A 19 6.53 0.28 4.14
CA ILE A 19 5.39 1.19 4.30
C ILE A 19 5.40 2.15 3.12
N ALA A 20 4.28 2.31 2.49
CA ALA A 20 4.16 3.24 1.38
C ALA A 20 2.91 4.07 1.54
N SER A 21 3.02 5.34 1.16
CA SER A 21 1.86 6.22 1.09
C SER A 21 1.58 6.52 -0.36
N ILE A 22 0.33 6.37 -0.75
CA ILE A 22 -0.09 6.56 -2.13
C ILE A 22 -1.19 7.61 -2.14
N LEU A 23 -1.03 8.58 -3.01
CA LEU A 23 -2.08 9.56 -3.25
C LEU A 23 -2.92 9.06 -4.42
N VAL A 24 -4.20 8.86 -4.14
CA VAL A 24 -5.15 8.35 -5.12
C VAL A 24 -6.15 9.45 -5.45
N ARG A 25 -6.38 9.65 -6.73
CA ARG A 25 -7.48 10.50 -7.19
C ARG A 25 -8.52 9.62 -7.85
N ALA A 26 -9.75 9.80 -7.41
CA ALA A 26 -10.87 9.02 -7.90
C ALA A 26 -12.01 9.96 -8.27
N ARG A 27 -12.97 9.44 -9.01
CA ARG A 27 -14.15 10.23 -9.35
C ARG A 27 -14.92 10.52 -8.06
N PRO A 28 -15.21 11.79 -7.75
CA PRO A 28 -15.88 12.12 -6.48
C PRO A 28 -17.20 11.38 -6.27
N GLU A 29 -17.97 11.20 -7.33
CA GLU A 29 -19.25 10.52 -7.24
C GLU A 29 -19.13 9.02 -6.96
N HIS A 30 -17.92 8.47 -7.13
CA HIS A 30 -17.64 7.06 -6.88
C HIS A 30 -16.55 6.85 -5.85
N LEU A 31 -16.32 7.87 -5.02
CA LEU A 31 -15.23 7.84 -4.06
C LEU A 31 -15.38 6.68 -3.06
N ASP A 32 -16.60 6.45 -2.56
CA ASP A 32 -16.84 5.37 -1.62
C ASP A 32 -16.54 4.00 -2.23
N GLU A 33 -16.90 3.82 -3.49
CA GLU A 33 -16.65 2.57 -4.18
C GLU A 33 -15.15 2.34 -4.35
N ALA A 34 -14.43 3.37 -4.75
CA ALA A 34 -12.98 3.29 -4.88
C ALA A 34 -12.34 2.98 -3.53
N ALA A 35 -12.78 3.64 -2.48
CA ALA A 35 -12.23 3.41 -1.14
C ALA A 35 -12.46 1.98 -0.69
N ARG A 36 -13.64 1.44 -0.90
CA ARG A 36 -13.93 0.06 -0.51
C ARG A 36 -13.06 -0.93 -1.27
N ALA A 37 -12.87 -0.70 -2.57
CA ALA A 37 -12.05 -1.57 -3.37
C ALA A 37 -10.60 -1.57 -2.89
N ILE A 38 -10.10 -0.39 -2.51
CA ILE A 38 -8.73 -0.27 -1.98
C ILE A 38 -8.62 -0.97 -0.63
N GLU A 39 -9.59 -0.74 0.26
CA GLU A 39 -9.56 -1.34 1.59
C GLU A 39 -9.66 -2.86 1.55
N ALA A 40 -10.19 -3.42 0.49
CA ALA A 40 -10.25 -4.87 0.33
C ALA A 40 -8.89 -5.47 -0.01
N LEU A 41 -7.92 -4.67 -0.39
CA LEU A 41 -6.59 -5.18 -0.73
C LEU A 41 -5.80 -5.45 0.54
N PRO A 42 -5.05 -6.57 0.59
CA PRO A 42 -4.24 -6.88 1.77
C PRO A 42 -3.23 -5.78 2.06
N GLY A 43 -3.18 -5.36 3.31
CA GLY A 43 -2.21 -4.37 3.77
C GLY A 43 -2.53 -2.94 3.44
N ALA A 44 -3.67 -2.67 2.79
CA ALA A 44 -4.02 -1.31 2.40
C ALA A 44 -5.02 -0.71 3.37
N GLN A 45 -4.79 0.53 3.75
CA GLN A 45 -5.67 1.28 4.64
C GLN A 45 -5.87 2.68 4.09
N ILE A 46 -7.09 3.19 4.25
CA ILE A 46 -7.37 4.57 3.90
C ILE A 46 -7.00 5.43 5.11
N TYR A 47 -6.01 6.28 4.95
CA TYR A 47 -5.57 7.17 6.01
C TYR A 47 -6.39 8.46 6.04
N SER A 48 -6.77 8.94 4.87
CA SER A 48 -7.48 10.19 4.75
C SER A 48 -8.30 10.18 3.48
N ARG A 49 -9.47 10.82 3.51
CA ARG A 49 -10.28 10.95 2.31
C ARG A 49 -10.83 12.36 2.24
N ASP A 50 -10.91 12.86 1.02
CA ASP A 50 -11.44 14.18 0.70
C ASP A 50 -12.59 13.98 -0.27
N PRO A 51 -13.76 14.51 0.02
CA PRO A 51 -14.92 14.33 -0.86
C PRO A 51 -14.73 14.86 -2.27
N LYS A 52 -13.69 15.64 -2.50
CA LYS A 52 -13.35 16.11 -3.85
C LYS A 52 -12.72 15.01 -4.71
N GLY A 53 -12.50 13.82 -4.15
CA GLY A 53 -11.97 12.69 -4.92
C GLY A 53 -10.55 12.34 -4.61
N LYS A 54 -10.06 12.70 -3.44
CA LYS A 54 -8.67 12.41 -3.06
C LYS A 54 -8.65 11.43 -1.89
N LEU A 55 -7.79 10.43 -1.99
CA LEU A 55 -7.56 9.46 -0.92
C LEU A 55 -6.08 9.39 -0.64
N VAL A 56 -5.73 9.33 0.63
CA VAL A 56 -4.37 8.98 1.05
C VAL A 56 -4.43 7.56 1.55
N VAL A 57 -3.67 6.68 0.92
CA VAL A 57 -3.67 5.26 1.21
C VAL A 57 -2.32 4.88 1.76
N VAL A 58 -2.32 4.13 2.85
CA VAL A 58 -1.09 3.59 3.42
C VAL A 58 -1.09 2.09 3.17
N ILE A 59 0.01 1.60 2.65
CA ILE A 59 0.19 0.19 2.35
C ILE A 59 1.33 -0.36 3.18
N GLU A 60 1.08 -1.50 3.82
CA GLU A 60 2.11 -2.29 4.47
C GLU A 60 2.31 -3.56 3.66
N ALA A 61 3.55 -3.84 3.31
CA ALA A 61 3.86 -4.99 2.48
C ALA A 61 5.16 -5.63 2.95
N ALA A 62 5.37 -6.87 2.57
CA ALA A 62 6.57 -7.60 2.96
C ALA A 62 7.81 -7.08 2.26
N ASP A 63 7.66 -6.54 1.06
CA ASP A 63 8.80 -6.08 0.28
C ASP A 63 8.36 -5.03 -0.73
N THR A 64 9.36 -4.42 -1.36
CA THR A 64 9.15 -3.35 -2.32
C THR A 64 8.36 -3.82 -3.54
N GLY A 65 8.57 -5.06 -3.97
CA GLY A 65 7.84 -5.61 -5.11
C GLY A 65 6.35 -5.70 -4.85
N SER A 66 5.98 -6.05 -3.61
CA SER A 66 4.57 -6.12 -3.24
C SER A 66 3.93 -4.74 -3.23
N VAL A 67 4.67 -3.70 -2.82
CA VAL A 67 4.20 -2.33 -2.89
C VAL A 67 3.88 -1.96 -4.34
N GLY A 68 4.79 -2.26 -5.25
CA GLY A 68 4.58 -1.97 -6.66
C GLY A 68 3.39 -2.71 -7.24
N ALA A 69 3.22 -3.98 -6.86
CA ALA A 69 2.09 -4.76 -7.33
C ALA A 69 0.77 -4.16 -6.84
N THR A 70 0.73 -3.76 -5.57
CA THR A 70 -0.48 -3.15 -5.01
C THR A 70 -0.78 -1.81 -5.68
N LEU A 71 0.25 -1.01 -5.94
CA LEU A 71 0.08 0.25 -6.64
C LEU A 71 -0.53 0.02 -8.03
N ASN A 72 -0.05 -0.99 -8.75
CA ASN A 72 -0.60 -1.33 -10.05
C ASN A 72 -2.06 -1.74 -9.96
N VAL A 73 -2.42 -2.52 -8.96
CA VAL A 73 -3.81 -2.93 -8.75
C VAL A 73 -4.68 -1.72 -8.51
N ILE A 74 -4.24 -0.82 -7.62
CA ILE A 74 -5.00 0.39 -7.31
C ILE A 74 -5.19 1.23 -8.56
N SER A 75 -4.14 1.39 -9.35
CA SER A 75 -4.21 2.17 -10.59
C SER A 75 -5.19 1.60 -11.59
N SER A 76 -5.48 0.31 -11.49
CA SER A 76 -6.37 -0.39 -12.42
C SER A 76 -7.81 -0.45 -11.95
N LEU A 77 -8.10 0.00 -10.72
CA LEU A 77 -9.44 -0.10 -10.17
C LEU A 77 -10.40 0.83 -10.91
N PRO A 78 -11.66 0.43 -11.04
CA PRO A 78 -12.67 1.31 -11.60
C PRO A 78 -12.77 2.59 -10.78
N HIS A 79 -13.01 3.72 -11.45
CA HIS A 79 -13.21 5.03 -10.85
C HIS A 79 -11.93 5.65 -10.29
N VAL A 80 -10.78 4.96 -10.33
CA VAL A 80 -9.50 5.55 -9.96
C VAL A 80 -8.92 6.24 -11.19
N LEU A 81 -8.64 7.54 -11.04
CA LEU A 81 -8.08 8.34 -12.12
C LEU A 81 -6.56 8.29 -12.13
N THR A 82 -5.96 8.44 -10.96
CA THR A 82 -4.50 8.36 -10.81
C THR A 82 -4.15 7.78 -9.47
N ALA A 83 -2.99 7.17 -9.38
CA ALA A 83 -2.43 6.72 -8.12
C ALA A 83 -0.93 6.97 -8.19
N SER A 84 -0.40 7.68 -7.20
CA SER A 84 1.00 8.10 -7.18
C SER A 84 1.63 7.75 -5.85
N LEU A 85 2.81 7.15 -5.92
CA LEU A 85 3.58 6.87 -4.72
C LEU A 85 4.19 8.17 -4.22
N VAL A 86 3.90 8.55 -2.99
CA VAL A 86 4.43 9.79 -2.41
C VAL A 86 5.44 9.54 -1.30
N PHE A 87 5.45 8.35 -0.75
CA PHE A 87 6.43 7.98 0.27
C PHE A 87 6.61 6.48 0.27
N GLN A 88 7.84 6.04 0.49
CA GLN A 88 8.14 4.63 0.68
C GLN A 88 9.29 4.52 1.66
N GLY A 89 9.17 3.63 2.62
CA GLY A 89 10.21 3.41 3.60
C GLY A 89 10.02 2.06 4.26
N THR A 90 10.94 1.75 5.15
CA THR A 90 10.93 0.49 5.88
C THR A 90 10.65 0.78 7.35
N ASP A 91 9.74 0.02 7.93
CA ASP A 91 9.42 0.09 9.35
C ASP A 91 9.76 -1.25 10.00
N GLY A 92 10.52 -1.20 11.05
CA GLY A 92 10.88 -2.44 11.75
C GLY A 92 12.28 -2.49 12.30
#